data_1bfbe3677ed9b7c8b7b27f5f8c4ba96f
#
_entry.id   1bfbe3677ed9b7c8b7b27f5f8c4ba96f
#
_cell.length_a   1.000
_cell.length_b   1.000
_cell.length_c   1.000
_cell.angle_alpha   90.00
_cell.angle_beta   90.00
_cell.angle_gamma   90.00
#
_symmetry.space_group_name_H-M   'P 1'
#
loop_
_entity.id
_entity.type
_entity.pdbx_description
1 polymer ?
#
loop_
_entity_poly.entity_id
_entity_poly.type
_entity_poly.pdbx_seq_one_letter_code
_entity_poly.pdbx_strand_id
1 'polypeptide(L)'
;MVHEPSPLQGTLRLFQTEPISLPYFETNAQHPNKLIFIPGLTDTMGVVPYLPSLASVLHDLEYSLIQFVKCSDLGGFGTSSLEGDAQEIAQLAEHLLTRSDSPCTGKLVLMGHSTGCQDVVTFLSKERLNLKTGQQILVHGGICQAPVSDSEYFDSHHGRQNSARELLSKSQECVKKGLPGALLDRSHIFPVRSSVNGRGEGNSAAVLTPALTAYRFASLNGHHGDDDLFSSYLDSESIVRTLQPALHRAPLLMLFGMKEYVHRANMAANMHHLMSVSYTHL
;
A
#
# COMPACT_ATOMS: atom_id res chain seq x y z
N MET A 1 -16.89 22.28 7.90
CA MET A 1 -17.67 21.60 6.81
C MET A 1 -16.73 20.56 6.22
N VAL A 2 -17.07 19.30 6.36
CA VAL A 2 -16.39 18.22 5.66
C VAL A 2 -16.80 18.38 4.19
N HIS A 3 -15.85 18.73 3.32
CA HIS A 3 -16.10 18.79 1.90
C HIS A 3 -16.31 17.34 1.43
N GLU A 4 -17.55 16.97 1.10
CA GLU A 4 -17.78 15.70 0.44
C GLU A 4 -17.03 15.74 -0.92
N PRO A 5 -16.21 14.72 -1.21
CA PRO A 5 -15.53 14.67 -2.49
C PRO A 5 -16.57 14.57 -3.62
N SER A 6 -16.31 15.25 -4.73
CA SER A 6 -17.17 15.14 -5.91
C SER A 6 -17.27 13.68 -6.36
N PRO A 7 -18.47 13.19 -6.75
CA PRO A 7 -18.63 11.81 -7.17
C PRO A 7 -17.82 11.53 -8.44
N LEU A 8 -17.12 10.38 -8.46
CA LEU A 8 -16.44 9.89 -9.63
C LEU A 8 -17.43 9.18 -10.57
N GLN A 9 -17.30 9.43 -11.87
CA GLN A 9 -18.03 8.70 -12.91
C GLN A 9 -17.12 7.64 -13.54
N GLY A 10 -17.62 6.44 -13.72
CA GLY A 10 -16.85 5.35 -14.28
C GLY A 10 -17.61 4.03 -14.34
N THR A 11 -16.88 2.96 -14.58
CA THR A 11 -17.41 1.61 -14.69
C THR A 11 -16.87 0.72 -13.60
N LEU A 12 -17.74 0.01 -12.89
CA LEU A 12 -17.40 -1.03 -11.92
C LEU A 12 -17.37 -2.39 -12.64
N ARG A 13 -16.29 -3.15 -12.44
CA ARG A 13 -16.06 -4.46 -13.07
C ARG A 13 -15.38 -5.40 -12.08
N LEU A 14 -15.29 -6.69 -12.43
CA LEU A 14 -14.48 -7.68 -11.72
C LEU A 14 -13.21 -7.97 -12.54
N PHE A 15 -12.07 -8.05 -11.87
CA PHE A 15 -10.82 -8.53 -12.47
C PHE A 15 -10.51 -9.97 -12.04
N GLN A 16 -11.08 -10.41 -10.93
CA GLN A 16 -11.01 -11.76 -10.41
C GLN A 16 -12.42 -12.21 -10.01
N THR A 17 -12.73 -13.48 -10.25
CA THR A 17 -14.03 -14.09 -9.88
C THR A 17 -13.86 -15.29 -8.94
N GLU A 18 -12.69 -15.89 -8.95
CA GLU A 18 -12.35 -17.07 -8.15
C GLU A 18 -10.97 -16.89 -7.49
N PRO A 19 -10.72 -17.35 -6.27
CA PRO A 19 -11.71 -17.92 -5.32
C PRO A 19 -12.56 -16.84 -4.65
N ILE A 20 -12.22 -15.57 -4.78
CA ILE A 20 -12.93 -14.40 -4.26
C ILE A 20 -13.16 -13.42 -5.39
N SER A 21 -14.36 -12.85 -5.46
CA SER A 21 -14.67 -11.83 -6.46
C SER A 21 -14.08 -10.48 -6.05
N LEU A 22 -13.14 -9.98 -6.82
CA LEU A 22 -12.47 -8.70 -6.57
C LEU A 22 -12.87 -7.67 -7.63
N PRO A 23 -13.52 -6.56 -7.22
CA PRO A 23 -13.93 -5.51 -8.12
C PRO A 23 -12.85 -4.45 -8.31
N TYR A 24 -12.96 -3.73 -9.43
CA TYR A 24 -12.27 -2.49 -9.67
C TYR A 24 -13.21 -1.47 -10.31
N PHE A 25 -12.94 -0.20 -10.07
CA PHE A 25 -13.62 0.93 -10.66
C PHE A 25 -12.66 1.68 -11.59
N GLU A 26 -13.14 2.02 -12.78
CA GLU A 26 -12.36 2.65 -13.82
C GLU A 26 -13.04 3.91 -14.34
N THR A 27 -12.35 5.05 -14.31
CA THR A 27 -12.79 6.28 -14.97
C THR A 27 -12.32 6.27 -16.42
N ASN A 28 -13.10 6.85 -17.34
CA ASN A 28 -12.69 7.05 -18.74
C ASN A 28 -12.04 5.80 -19.37
N ALA A 29 -12.75 4.68 -19.35
CA ALA A 29 -12.22 3.37 -19.72
C ALA A 29 -11.61 3.31 -21.14
N GLN A 30 -12.00 4.23 -22.04
CA GLN A 30 -11.49 4.33 -23.41
C GLN A 30 -10.04 4.84 -23.51
N HIS A 31 -9.47 5.46 -22.47
CA HIS A 31 -8.11 5.95 -22.52
C HIS A 31 -7.10 4.80 -22.62
N PRO A 32 -6.06 4.94 -23.49
CA PRO A 32 -5.08 3.88 -23.70
C PRO A 32 -4.17 3.65 -22.50
N ASN A 33 -3.91 4.71 -21.72
CA ASN A 33 -3.06 4.66 -20.56
C ASN A 33 -3.87 4.38 -19.28
N LYS A 34 -3.27 3.66 -18.32
CA LYS A 34 -3.91 3.31 -17.05
C LYS A 34 -3.01 3.67 -15.88
N LEU A 35 -3.60 4.29 -14.85
CA LEU A 35 -2.98 4.48 -13.55
C LEU A 35 -3.75 3.65 -12.52
N ILE A 36 -3.09 2.65 -11.94
CA ILE A 36 -3.62 1.87 -10.83
C ILE A 36 -3.28 2.59 -9.53
N PHE A 37 -4.32 3.01 -8.81
CA PHE A 37 -4.20 3.63 -7.50
C PHE A 37 -4.33 2.57 -6.41
N ILE A 38 -3.35 2.54 -5.51
CA ILE A 38 -3.23 1.57 -4.41
C ILE A 38 -3.40 2.34 -3.11
N PRO A 39 -4.50 2.13 -2.36
CA PRO A 39 -4.78 2.85 -1.13
C PRO A 39 -3.86 2.43 0.02
N GLY A 40 -3.93 3.19 1.11
CA GLY A 40 -3.19 2.91 2.34
C GLY A 40 -3.82 1.82 3.21
N LEU A 41 -3.16 1.55 4.34
CA LEU A 41 -3.62 0.57 5.33
C LEU A 41 -5.03 0.93 5.83
N THR A 42 -5.92 -0.05 5.88
CA THR A 42 -7.34 0.09 6.25
C THR A 42 -8.22 0.87 5.26
N ASP A 43 -7.64 1.45 4.23
CA ASP A 43 -8.38 2.12 3.17
C ASP A 43 -8.92 1.13 2.12
N THR A 44 -9.74 1.63 1.20
CA THR A 44 -10.29 0.91 0.06
C THR A 44 -10.67 1.91 -1.05
N MET A 45 -11.38 1.48 -2.09
CA MET A 45 -11.85 2.38 -3.15
C MET A 45 -12.63 3.57 -2.59
N GLY A 46 -12.38 4.76 -3.15
CA GLY A 46 -13.14 5.99 -2.88
C GLY A 46 -12.78 6.70 -1.57
N VAL A 47 -11.91 6.15 -0.73
CA VAL A 47 -11.60 6.73 0.59
C VAL A 47 -10.74 7.98 0.49
N VAL A 48 -9.82 8.04 -0.46
CA VAL A 48 -8.85 9.14 -0.56
C VAL A 48 -9.49 10.36 -1.23
N PRO A 49 -9.58 11.53 -0.54
CA PRO A 49 -10.43 12.64 -0.96
C PRO A 49 -9.95 13.40 -2.21
N TYR A 50 -8.67 13.27 -2.60
CA TYR A 50 -8.15 13.95 -3.77
C TYR A 50 -8.34 13.16 -5.10
N LEU A 51 -8.86 11.94 -5.07
CA LEU A 51 -9.03 11.10 -6.25
C LEU A 51 -9.91 11.73 -7.35
N PRO A 52 -10.98 12.48 -7.05
CA PRO A 52 -11.73 13.18 -8.10
C PRO A 52 -10.88 14.21 -8.84
N SER A 53 -10.04 14.97 -8.14
CA SER A 53 -9.12 15.94 -8.76
C SER A 53 -8.05 15.23 -9.57
N LEU A 54 -7.50 14.13 -9.06
CA LEU A 54 -6.53 13.30 -9.78
C LEU A 54 -7.16 12.74 -11.07
N ALA A 55 -8.39 12.22 -11.01
CA ALA A 55 -9.09 11.69 -12.18
C ALA A 55 -9.29 12.76 -13.27
N SER A 56 -9.55 14.01 -12.89
CA SER A 56 -9.67 15.12 -13.85
C SER A 56 -8.33 15.38 -14.57
N VAL A 57 -7.23 15.47 -13.83
CA VAL A 57 -5.89 15.66 -14.43
C VAL A 57 -5.50 14.48 -15.31
N LEU A 58 -5.80 13.26 -14.88
CA LEU A 58 -5.52 12.05 -15.64
C LEU A 58 -6.32 12.00 -16.94
N HIS A 59 -7.55 12.49 -16.92
CA HIS A 59 -8.38 12.58 -18.15
C HIS A 59 -7.69 13.45 -19.21
N ASP A 60 -7.17 14.62 -18.84
CA ASP A 60 -6.48 15.53 -19.74
C ASP A 60 -5.18 14.93 -20.31
N LEU A 61 -4.59 13.97 -19.59
CA LEU A 61 -3.38 13.23 -19.98
C LEU A 61 -3.67 11.88 -20.67
N GLU A 62 -4.95 11.59 -21.00
CA GLU A 62 -5.40 10.33 -21.59
C GLU A 62 -5.10 9.08 -20.73
N TYR A 63 -5.21 9.23 -19.40
CA TYR A 63 -5.13 8.12 -18.44
C TYR A 63 -6.50 7.83 -17.83
N SER A 64 -6.82 6.55 -17.68
CA SER A 64 -7.88 6.09 -16.77
C SER A 64 -7.33 5.99 -15.36
N LEU A 65 -8.12 6.44 -14.37
CA LEU A 65 -7.86 6.12 -12.96
C LEU A 65 -8.53 4.78 -12.64
N ILE A 66 -7.74 3.84 -12.19
CA ILE A 66 -8.18 2.52 -11.72
C ILE A 66 -8.09 2.50 -10.20
N GLN A 67 -9.20 2.21 -9.54
CA GLN A 67 -9.26 1.89 -8.11
C GLN A 67 -9.77 0.46 -7.98
N PHE A 68 -9.25 -0.31 -7.05
CA PHE A 68 -9.64 -1.72 -6.89
C PHE A 68 -9.70 -2.11 -5.42
N VAL A 69 -10.35 -3.23 -5.14
CA VAL A 69 -10.39 -3.83 -3.81
C VAL A 69 -9.35 -4.95 -3.75
N LYS A 70 -8.50 -4.90 -2.73
CA LYS A 70 -7.56 -5.97 -2.37
C LYS A 70 -8.14 -6.80 -1.22
N CYS A 71 -7.72 -8.04 -1.11
CA CYS A 71 -8.03 -8.87 0.08
C CYS A 71 -7.50 -8.24 1.38
N SER A 72 -6.45 -7.41 1.29
CA SER A 72 -5.87 -6.68 2.43
C SER A 72 -6.60 -5.39 2.78
N ASP A 73 -7.58 -4.94 2.00
CA ASP A 73 -8.33 -3.72 2.29
C ASP A 73 -9.12 -3.83 3.59
N LEU A 74 -9.44 -2.68 4.20
CA LEU A 74 -10.20 -2.57 5.43
C LEU A 74 -9.57 -3.38 6.57
N GLY A 75 -10.23 -4.41 7.05
CA GLY A 75 -9.71 -5.30 8.09
C GLY A 75 -8.90 -6.50 7.58
N GLY A 76 -8.79 -6.69 6.27
CA GLY A 76 -8.06 -7.80 5.66
C GLY A 76 -6.55 -7.74 5.82
N PHE A 77 -6.00 -6.53 6.03
CA PHE A 77 -4.55 -6.33 6.16
C PHE A 77 -3.91 -7.20 7.23
N GLY A 78 -4.64 -7.54 8.28
CA GLY A 78 -4.09 -8.30 9.41
C GLY A 78 -3.69 -9.74 9.10
N THR A 79 -4.14 -10.28 7.98
CA THR A 79 -3.86 -11.66 7.54
C THR A 79 -3.18 -11.72 6.17
N SER A 80 -2.86 -10.58 5.58
CA SER A 80 -2.22 -10.44 4.28
C SER A 80 -0.69 -10.28 4.36
N SER A 81 -0.09 -10.02 3.21
CA SER A 81 1.33 -9.68 3.07
C SER A 81 1.52 -8.76 1.87
N LEU A 82 2.62 -8.01 1.82
CA LEU A 82 2.97 -7.19 0.65
C LEU A 82 3.10 -8.02 -0.63
N GLU A 83 3.61 -9.26 -0.53
CA GLU A 83 3.71 -10.15 -1.69
C GLU A 83 2.33 -10.59 -2.17
N GLY A 84 1.38 -10.85 -1.25
CA GLY A 84 -0.02 -11.14 -1.61
C GLY A 84 -0.65 -9.95 -2.34
N ASP A 85 -0.48 -8.75 -1.82
CA ASP A 85 -0.99 -7.53 -2.44
C ASP A 85 -0.35 -7.29 -3.83
N ALA A 86 0.96 -7.50 -3.97
CA ALA A 86 1.65 -7.41 -5.26
C ALA A 86 1.16 -8.45 -6.28
N GLN A 87 0.74 -9.64 -5.84
CA GLN A 87 0.14 -10.66 -6.71
C GLN A 87 -1.26 -10.22 -7.20
N GLU A 88 -2.10 -9.65 -6.33
CA GLU A 88 -3.41 -9.13 -6.72
C GLU A 88 -3.28 -7.93 -7.68
N ILE A 89 -2.30 -7.05 -7.46
CA ILE A 89 -1.96 -5.97 -8.40
C ILE A 89 -1.53 -6.55 -9.76
N ALA A 90 -0.75 -7.64 -9.77
CA ALA A 90 -0.35 -8.29 -11.00
C ALA A 90 -1.55 -8.89 -11.76
N GLN A 91 -2.49 -9.52 -11.06
CA GLN A 91 -3.72 -10.04 -11.66
C GLN A 91 -4.59 -8.92 -12.26
N LEU A 92 -4.73 -7.78 -11.56
CA LEU A 92 -5.42 -6.62 -12.10
C LEU A 92 -4.71 -6.07 -13.35
N ALA A 93 -3.39 -5.91 -13.28
CA ALA A 93 -2.59 -5.44 -14.40
C ALA A 93 -2.72 -6.39 -15.62
N GLU A 94 -2.63 -7.69 -15.41
CA GLU A 94 -2.89 -8.71 -16.45
C GLU A 94 -4.27 -8.54 -17.07
N HIS A 95 -5.31 -8.40 -16.24
CA HIS A 95 -6.67 -8.20 -16.70
C HIS A 95 -6.79 -6.94 -17.57
N LEU A 96 -6.23 -5.81 -17.12
CA LEU A 96 -6.25 -4.55 -17.88
C LEU A 96 -5.50 -4.62 -19.22
N LEU A 97 -4.44 -5.41 -19.29
CA LEU A 97 -3.65 -5.60 -20.51
C LEU A 97 -4.30 -6.56 -21.52
N THR A 98 -5.10 -7.52 -21.04
CA THR A 98 -5.60 -8.64 -21.87
C THR A 98 -7.10 -8.62 -22.15
N ARG A 99 -7.88 -7.79 -21.44
CA ARG A 99 -9.34 -7.71 -21.67
C ARG A 99 -9.65 -7.27 -23.09
N SER A 100 -10.77 -7.75 -23.64
CA SER A 100 -11.16 -7.49 -25.02
C SER A 100 -11.72 -6.08 -25.26
N ASP A 101 -12.31 -5.50 -24.21
CA ASP A 101 -12.91 -4.18 -24.25
C ASP A 101 -12.00 -3.15 -23.54
N SER A 102 -11.59 -2.14 -24.26
CA SER A 102 -10.73 -1.04 -23.75
C SER A 102 -9.47 -1.52 -23.01
N PRO A 103 -8.62 -2.36 -23.62
CA PRO A 103 -7.37 -2.82 -22.98
C PRO A 103 -6.42 -1.65 -22.76
N CYS A 104 -5.46 -1.83 -21.84
CA CYS A 104 -4.32 -0.94 -21.71
C CYS A 104 -3.36 -1.15 -22.89
N THR A 105 -3.42 -0.26 -23.86
CA THR A 105 -2.55 -0.30 -25.06
C THR A 105 -1.38 0.70 -24.97
N GLY A 106 -1.45 1.61 -24.01
CA GLY A 106 -0.43 2.61 -23.74
C GLY A 106 0.38 2.28 -22.48
N LYS A 107 0.58 3.27 -21.64
CA LYS A 107 1.38 3.15 -20.42
C LYS A 107 0.55 2.67 -19.23
N LEU A 108 1.12 1.76 -18.45
CA LEU A 108 0.61 1.33 -17.15
C LEU A 108 1.49 1.93 -16.05
N VAL A 109 0.89 2.64 -15.11
CA VAL A 109 1.57 3.30 -13.99
C VAL A 109 0.92 2.85 -12.69
N LEU A 110 1.73 2.63 -11.64
CA LEU A 110 1.24 2.36 -10.29
C LEU A 110 1.38 3.61 -9.44
N MET A 111 0.40 3.92 -8.61
CA MET A 111 0.46 5.00 -7.62
C MET A 111 -0.01 4.48 -6.27
N GLY A 112 0.90 4.45 -5.30
CA GLY A 112 0.61 4.11 -3.92
C GLY A 112 0.40 5.35 -3.06
N HIS A 113 -0.54 5.28 -2.14
CA HIS A 113 -0.77 6.26 -1.08
C HIS A 113 -0.44 5.63 0.27
N SER A 114 0.32 6.34 1.13
CA SER A 114 0.68 5.85 2.47
C SER A 114 1.34 4.46 2.37
N THR A 115 0.83 3.44 3.07
CA THR A 115 1.32 2.05 2.98
C THR A 115 1.16 1.42 1.59
N GLY A 116 0.30 1.94 0.72
CA GLY A 116 0.27 1.52 -0.68
C GLY A 116 1.57 1.79 -1.45
N CYS A 117 2.46 2.64 -0.90
CA CYS A 117 3.81 2.85 -1.43
C CYS A 117 4.68 1.59 -1.28
N GLN A 118 4.53 0.86 -0.17
CA GLN A 118 5.20 -0.42 0.03
C GLN A 118 4.75 -1.45 -1.01
N ASP A 119 3.46 -1.46 -1.35
CA ASP A 119 2.92 -2.32 -2.42
C ASP A 119 3.55 -1.99 -3.78
N VAL A 120 3.67 -0.70 -4.14
CA VAL A 120 4.32 -0.27 -5.39
C VAL A 120 5.76 -0.75 -5.45
N VAL A 121 6.54 -0.52 -4.39
CA VAL A 121 7.95 -0.93 -4.35
C VAL A 121 8.06 -2.46 -4.40
N THR A 122 7.25 -3.18 -3.63
CA THR A 122 7.24 -4.65 -3.61
C THR A 122 6.86 -5.23 -4.96
N PHE A 123 5.86 -4.66 -5.63
CA PHE A 123 5.49 -5.08 -6.98
C PHE A 123 6.67 -4.91 -7.96
N LEU A 124 7.28 -3.73 -7.97
CA LEU A 124 8.37 -3.39 -8.89
C LEU A 124 9.69 -4.06 -8.54
N SER A 125 9.89 -4.53 -7.30
CA SER A 125 11.15 -5.18 -6.89
C SER A 125 11.38 -6.55 -7.54
N LYS A 126 10.33 -7.18 -8.08
CA LYS A 126 10.39 -8.51 -8.71
C LYS A 126 9.80 -8.48 -10.10
N GLU A 127 10.22 -9.43 -10.92
CA GLU A 127 9.56 -9.68 -12.20
C GLU A 127 8.15 -10.24 -11.95
N ARG A 128 7.16 -9.66 -12.62
CA ARG A 128 5.78 -10.15 -12.59
C ARG A 128 5.42 -10.66 -13.97
N LEU A 129 4.97 -11.90 -14.02
CA LEU A 129 4.60 -12.56 -15.26
C LEU A 129 3.08 -12.66 -15.37
N ASN A 130 2.58 -12.44 -16.56
CA ASN A 130 1.23 -12.78 -16.94
C ASN A 130 1.03 -14.29 -16.86
N LEU A 131 0.13 -14.76 -16.03
CA LEU A 131 -0.07 -16.18 -15.74
C LEU A 131 -0.55 -16.98 -16.95
N LYS A 132 -1.21 -16.31 -17.92
CA LYS A 132 -1.74 -16.96 -19.14
C LYS A 132 -0.72 -17.03 -20.26
N THR A 133 0.08 -15.98 -20.42
CA THR A 133 0.99 -15.87 -21.57
C THR A 133 2.46 -16.11 -21.21
N GLY A 134 2.81 -16.06 -19.93
CA GLY A 134 4.19 -16.10 -19.45
C GLY A 134 5.00 -14.84 -19.78
N GLN A 135 4.36 -13.82 -20.37
CA GLN A 135 5.02 -12.56 -20.69
C GLN A 135 5.16 -11.67 -19.46
N GLN A 136 6.20 -10.86 -19.42
CA GLN A 136 6.40 -9.90 -18.36
C GLN A 136 5.30 -8.82 -18.37
N ILE A 137 4.76 -8.53 -17.19
CA ILE A 137 3.86 -7.40 -16.97
C ILE A 137 4.72 -6.14 -16.89
N LEU A 138 4.68 -5.32 -17.93
CA LEU A 138 5.45 -4.09 -18.00
C LEU A 138 4.71 -2.95 -17.34
N VAL A 139 5.33 -2.37 -16.30
CA VAL A 139 4.89 -1.12 -15.65
C VAL A 139 5.88 -0.02 -16.03
N HIS A 140 5.37 1.14 -16.41
CA HIS A 140 6.15 2.24 -16.99
C HIS A 140 6.58 3.28 -15.95
N GLY A 141 6.08 3.19 -14.72
CA GLY A 141 6.45 4.09 -13.62
C GLY A 141 5.74 3.72 -12.34
N GLY A 142 6.35 4.07 -11.21
CA GLY A 142 5.76 4.02 -9.88
C GLY A 142 5.71 5.41 -9.26
N ILE A 143 4.64 5.73 -8.55
CA ILE A 143 4.47 6.94 -7.77
C ILE A 143 4.20 6.53 -6.33
N CYS A 144 5.05 6.97 -5.40
CA CYS A 144 4.88 6.78 -3.96
C CYS A 144 4.49 8.12 -3.35
N GLN A 145 3.22 8.27 -3.00
CA GLN A 145 2.69 9.48 -2.39
C GLN A 145 2.52 9.29 -0.90
N ALA A 146 3.17 10.15 -0.11
CA ALA A 146 3.23 10.08 1.34
C ALA A 146 3.71 8.70 1.85
N PRO A 147 4.87 8.18 1.38
CA PRO A 147 5.40 6.93 1.88
C PRO A 147 5.63 7.03 3.39
N VAL A 148 5.28 5.97 4.12
CA VAL A 148 5.29 5.94 5.59
C VAL A 148 6.23 4.86 6.12
N SER A 149 6.70 5.08 7.36
CA SER A 149 7.34 4.07 8.18
C SER A 149 6.36 3.63 9.26
N ASP A 150 5.80 2.43 9.11
CA ASP A 150 4.87 1.86 10.09
C ASP A 150 5.59 1.53 11.39
N SER A 151 6.85 1.11 11.35
CA SER A 151 7.66 0.82 12.53
C SER A 151 7.98 2.08 13.35
N GLU A 152 8.32 3.21 12.72
CA GLU A 152 8.51 4.49 13.43
C GLU A 152 7.20 5.05 13.99
N TYR A 153 6.10 4.85 13.25
CA TYR A 153 4.77 5.19 13.76
C TYR A 153 4.44 4.36 15.01
N PHE A 154 4.69 3.06 14.97
CA PHE A 154 4.51 2.17 16.11
C PHE A 154 5.34 2.61 17.30
N ASP A 155 6.62 2.86 17.12
CA ASP A 155 7.54 3.29 18.19
C ASP A 155 7.08 4.60 18.85
N SER A 156 6.62 5.56 18.06
CA SER A 156 6.21 6.88 18.55
C SER A 156 4.85 6.86 19.28
N HIS A 157 3.92 6.00 18.85
CA HIS A 157 2.53 6.01 19.33
C HIS A 157 2.20 4.84 20.27
N HIS A 158 2.75 3.65 19.99
CA HIS A 158 2.41 2.42 20.69
C HIS A 158 3.59 1.81 21.43
N GLY A 159 4.79 1.95 20.92
CA GLY A 159 6.01 1.35 21.46
C GLY A 159 6.40 1.86 22.87
N ARG A 160 5.72 2.88 23.39
CA ARG A 160 5.87 3.32 24.79
C ARG A 160 5.11 2.44 25.79
N GLN A 161 4.18 1.62 25.32
CA GLN A 161 3.39 0.71 26.13
C GLN A 161 4.09 -0.65 26.19
N ASN A 162 4.34 -1.16 27.40
CA ASN A 162 5.01 -2.46 27.58
C ASN A 162 4.24 -3.60 26.88
N SER A 163 2.92 -3.59 26.95
CA SER A 163 2.06 -4.59 26.30
C SER A 163 2.25 -4.64 24.77
N ALA A 164 2.45 -3.49 24.13
CA ALA A 164 2.68 -3.43 22.68
C ALA A 164 4.03 -4.04 22.30
N ARG A 165 5.08 -3.73 23.07
CA ARG A 165 6.43 -4.31 22.87
C ARG A 165 6.44 -5.80 23.12
N GLU A 166 5.77 -6.26 24.17
CA GLU A 166 5.62 -7.68 24.48
C GLU A 166 4.91 -8.41 23.35
N LEU A 167 3.84 -7.81 22.80
CA LEU A 167 3.13 -8.38 21.66
C LEU A 167 4.03 -8.46 20.42
N LEU A 168 4.81 -7.42 20.13
CA LEU A 168 5.76 -7.42 19.03
C LEU A 168 6.83 -8.50 19.21
N SER A 169 7.42 -8.59 20.40
CA SER A 169 8.42 -9.63 20.74
C SER A 169 7.84 -11.04 20.58
N LYS A 170 6.63 -11.28 21.09
CA LYS A 170 5.92 -12.54 20.95
C LYS A 170 5.63 -12.88 19.48
N SER A 171 5.24 -11.88 18.70
CA SER A 171 4.97 -12.07 17.26
C SER A 171 6.22 -12.48 16.50
N GLN A 172 7.33 -11.78 16.75
CA GLN A 172 8.63 -12.12 16.17
C GLN A 172 9.12 -13.52 16.60
N GLU A 173 8.86 -13.91 17.84
CA GLU A 173 9.17 -15.26 18.32
C GLU A 173 8.33 -16.33 17.62
N CYS A 174 7.02 -16.09 17.42
CA CYS A 174 6.16 -16.98 16.65
C CYS A 174 6.68 -17.18 15.23
N VAL A 175 7.06 -16.10 14.54
CA VAL A 175 7.65 -16.16 13.20
C VAL A 175 8.93 -16.98 13.19
N LYS A 176 9.85 -16.73 14.14
CA LYS A 176 11.10 -17.49 14.28
C LYS A 176 10.88 -18.99 14.55
N LYS A 177 9.78 -19.34 15.21
CA LYS A 177 9.38 -20.73 15.48
C LYS A 177 8.67 -21.40 14.29
N GLY A 178 8.52 -20.73 13.16
CA GLY A 178 7.83 -21.26 11.98
C GLY A 178 6.29 -21.22 12.10
N LEU A 179 5.76 -20.35 12.95
CA LEU A 179 4.33 -20.14 13.19
C LEU A 179 3.87 -18.73 12.73
N PRO A 180 4.16 -18.30 11.49
CA PRO A 180 3.85 -16.95 11.03
C PRO A 180 2.34 -16.67 11.00
N GLY A 181 1.51 -17.69 10.74
CA GLY A 181 0.05 -17.59 10.68
C GLY A 181 -0.64 -17.65 12.05
N ALA A 182 0.10 -17.74 13.18
CA ALA A 182 -0.51 -17.75 14.50
C ALA A 182 -1.30 -16.45 14.72
N LEU A 183 -2.59 -16.59 15.07
CA LEU A 183 -3.43 -15.43 15.38
C LEU A 183 -3.07 -14.86 16.75
N LEU A 184 -2.99 -13.56 16.81
CA LEU A 184 -2.73 -12.83 18.05
C LEU A 184 -4.02 -12.68 18.85
N ASP A 185 -3.88 -12.63 20.18
CA ASP A 185 -5.00 -12.39 21.08
C ASP A 185 -5.52 -10.95 20.86
N ARG A 186 -6.81 -10.85 20.55
CA ARG A 186 -7.48 -9.57 20.29
C ARG A 186 -7.48 -8.61 21.48
N SER A 187 -7.39 -9.13 22.71
CA SER A 187 -7.32 -8.31 23.92
C SER A 187 -6.07 -7.41 23.96
N HIS A 188 -5.05 -7.76 23.20
CA HIS A 188 -3.78 -7.00 23.11
C HIS A 188 -3.67 -6.16 21.84
N ILE A 189 -4.62 -6.24 20.93
CA ILE A 189 -4.61 -5.48 19.68
C ILE A 189 -5.27 -4.13 19.96
N PHE A 190 -4.52 -3.06 19.67
CA PHE A 190 -5.00 -1.70 19.88
C PHE A 190 -6.27 -1.47 19.10
N PRO A 191 -7.36 -1.01 19.74
CA PRO A 191 -8.55 -0.66 19.01
C PRO A 191 -8.20 0.48 18.05
N VAL A 192 -8.43 0.28 16.75
CA VAL A 192 -8.50 1.39 15.80
C VAL A 192 -9.63 2.26 16.31
N ARG A 193 -9.31 3.41 16.91
CA ARG A 193 -10.32 4.36 17.35
C ARG A 193 -11.03 4.88 16.12
N SER A 194 -12.18 4.33 15.81
CA SER A 194 -13.11 5.02 14.93
C SER A 194 -13.45 6.33 15.65
N SER A 195 -13.02 7.46 15.12
CA SER A 195 -13.39 8.80 15.57
C SER A 195 -14.85 9.11 15.19
N VAL A 196 -15.77 8.28 15.64
CA VAL A 196 -17.18 8.58 15.54
C VAL A 196 -17.60 9.22 16.86
N ASN A 197 -17.66 10.55 16.83
CA ASN A 197 -18.29 11.44 17.78
C ASN A 197 -17.73 11.43 19.21
N GLY A 198 -16.95 12.45 19.52
CA GLY A 198 -16.58 12.85 20.88
C GLY A 198 -17.77 13.11 21.79
N ARG A 199 -18.34 12.08 22.35
CA ARG A 199 -19.10 12.12 23.62
C ARG A 199 -18.93 10.78 24.31
N GLY A 200 -18.47 10.89 25.55
CA GLY A 200 -18.00 9.87 26.42
C GLY A 200 -18.99 8.81 26.82
N GLU A 201 -18.42 7.87 27.54
CA GLU A 201 -19.01 6.90 28.47
C GLU A 201 -20.20 6.11 27.95
N GLY A 202 -19.95 4.93 27.54
CA GLY A 202 -20.97 3.92 27.33
C GLY A 202 -20.59 2.91 26.28
N ASN A 203 -20.34 1.70 26.72
CA ASN A 203 -20.24 0.47 25.95
C ASN A 203 -19.60 0.66 24.57
N SER A 204 -18.32 0.40 24.52
CA SER A 204 -17.59 0.28 23.25
C SER A 204 -18.38 -0.60 22.30
N ALA A 205 -19.03 0.05 21.33
CA ALA A 205 -19.38 -0.66 20.12
C ALA A 205 -18.16 -1.50 19.75
N ALA A 206 -18.34 -2.77 19.55
CA ALA A 206 -17.27 -3.68 19.25
C ALA A 206 -16.50 -3.10 18.07
N VAL A 207 -15.38 -2.46 18.33
CA VAL A 207 -14.46 -2.04 17.31
C VAL A 207 -14.09 -3.33 16.61
N LEU A 208 -14.42 -3.44 15.33
CA LEU A 208 -14.07 -4.60 14.53
C LEU A 208 -12.55 -4.63 14.46
N THR A 209 -11.94 -5.23 15.47
CA THR A 209 -10.51 -5.46 15.50
C THR A 209 -10.25 -6.57 14.48
N PRO A 210 -9.51 -6.31 13.41
CA PRO A 210 -9.25 -7.32 12.40
C PRO A 210 -8.50 -8.50 13.01
N ALA A 211 -8.68 -9.69 12.44
CA ALA A 211 -7.78 -10.80 12.73
C ALA A 211 -6.35 -10.37 12.38
N LEU A 212 -5.38 -10.69 13.22
CA LEU A 212 -3.99 -10.26 13.04
C LEU A 212 -3.06 -11.43 13.28
N THR A 213 -2.29 -11.79 12.27
CA THR A 213 -1.28 -12.85 12.37
C THR A 213 0.00 -12.33 13.00
N ALA A 214 0.77 -13.23 13.60
CA ALA A 214 2.08 -12.92 14.15
C ALA A 214 3.02 -12.35 13.06
N TYR A 215 2.99 -12.93 11.86
CA TYR A 215 3.76 -12.41 10.72
C TYR A 215 3.37 -10.95 10.42
N ARG A 216 2.08 -10.68 10.21
CA ARG A 216 1.66 -9.34 9.79
C ARG A 216 1.97 -8.27 10.83
N PHE A 217 1.78 -8.60 12.12
CA PHE A 217 2.13 -7.67 13.19
C PHE A 217 3.64 -7.40 13.28
N ALA A 218 4.45 -8.44 13.14
CA ALA A 218 5.91 -8.31 13.13
C ALA A 218 6.42 -7.56 11.88
N SER A 219 5.82 -7.79 10.72
CA SER A 219 6.17 -7.16 9.45
C SER A 219 5.88 -5.66 9.45
N LEU A 220 4.69 -5.27 9.92
CA LEU A 220 4.29 -3.85 10.00
C LEU A 220 5.06 -3.06 11.06
N ASN A 221 5.25 -3.64 12.26
CA ASN A 221 5.68 -2.86 13.42
C ASN A 221 7.13 -3.13 13.82
N GLY A 222 7.76 -4.17 13.29
CA GLY A 222 9.13 -4.53 13.60
C GLY A 222 10.14 -3.77 12.76
N HIS A 223 11.24 -3.33 13.39
CA HIS A 223 12.40 -2.83 12.65
C HIS A 223 12.89 -3.92 11.68
N HIS A 224 13.16 -3.54 10.45
CA HIS A 224 13.54 -4.44 9.35
C HIS A 224 12.50 -5.52 9.04
N GLY A 225 11.20 -5.27 9.37
CA GLY A 225 10.09 -6.06 8.86
C GLY A 225 9.90 -5.88 7.35
N ASP A 226 9.10 -6.74 6.72
CA ASP A 226 8.93 -6.67 5.26
C ASP A 226 8.29 -5.34 4.80
N ASP A 227 7.49 -4.69 5.66
CA ASP A 227 6.88 -3.38 5.40
C ASP A 227 7.83 -2.20 5.68
N ASP A 228 8.99 -2.45 6.27
CA ASP A 228 9.93 -1.42 6.70
C ASP A 228 10.84 -0.93 5.57
N LEU A 229 10.24 -0.24 4.59
CA LEU A 229 10.90 0.21 3.37
C LEU A 229 11.35 1.68 3.40
N PHE A 230 10.77 2.50 4.30
CA PHE A 230 10.93 3.96 4.28
C PHE A 230 11.36 4.55 5.62
N SER A 231 11.80 3.74 6.57
CA SER A 231 12.22 4.22 7.89
C SER A 231 13.49 5.04 7.84
N SER A 232 13.54 6.06 8.69
CA SER A 232 14.66 7.02 8.76
C SER A 232 15.96 6.42 9.31
N TYR A 233 15.87 5.31 10.01
CA TYR A 233 17.03 4.61 10.58
C TYR A 233 17.65 3.57 9.62
N LEU A 234 17.02 3.32 8.46
CA LEU A 234 17.59 2.41 7.48
C LEU A 234 18.89 2.96 6.93
N ASP A 235 19.91 2.13 6.91
CA ASP A 235 21.19 2.50 6.32
C ASP A 235 21.16 2.45 4.79
N SER A 236 22.19 3.01 4.15
CA SER A 236 22.29 3.07 2.69
C SER A 236 22.19 1.71 2.03
N GLU A 237 22.78 0.69 2.62
CA GLU A 237 22.78 -0.66 2.07
C GLU A 237 21.37 -1.26 2.08
N SER A 238 20.64 -1.06 3.17
CA SER A 238 19.23 -1.48 3.29
C SER A 238 18.33 -0.78 2.27
N ILE A 239 18.50 0.53 2.10
CA ILE A 239 17.74 1.31 1.12
C ILE A 239 18.06 0.84 -0.31
N VAL A 240 19.33 0.68 -0.63
CA VAL A 240 19.76 0.18 -1.96
C VAL A 240 19.17 -1.20 -2.21
N ARG A 241 19.31 -2.13 -1.28
CA ARG A 241 18.79 -3.49 -1.42
C ARG A 241 17.28 -3.52 -1.67
N THR A 242 16.53 -2.58 -1.08
CA THR A 242 15.07 -2.52 -1.17
C THR A 242 14.60 -1.80 -2.43
N LEU A 243 15.17 -0.63 -2.75
CA LEU A 243 14.67 0.23 -3.82
C LEU A 243 15.34 -0.02 -5.18
N GLN A 244 16.60 -0.43 -5.20
CA GLN A 244 17.33 -0.63 -6.45
C GLN A 244 16.65 -1.65 -7.39
N PRO A 245 16.14 -2.80 -6.92
CA PRO A 245 15.43 -3.72 -7.79
C PRO A 245 14.19 -3.09 -8.46
N ALA A 246 13.46 -2.24 -7.74
CA ALA A 246 12.31 -1.53 -8.28
C ALA A 246 12.73 -0.46 -9.30
N LEU A 247 13.77 0.32 -8.99
CA LEU A 247 14.32 1.37 -9.88
C LEU A 247 14.87 0.80 -11.20
N HIS A 248 15.42 -0.41 -11.19
CA HIS A 248 15.87 -1.08 -12.42
C HIS A 248 14.71 -1.47 -13.34
N ARG A 249 13.49 -1.57 -12.82
CA ARG A 249 12.32 -1.99 -13.62
C ARG A 249 11.49 -0.82 -14.11
N ALA A 250 11.36 0.22 -13.29
CA ALA A 250 10.61 1.42 -13.65
C ALA A 250 11.09 2.63 -12.83
N PRO A 251 11.01 3.85 -13.40
CA PRO A 251 11.27 5.06 -12.64
C PRO A 251 10.27 5.20 -11.47
N LEU A 252 10.77 5.65 -10.31
CA LEU A 252 9.97 5.94 -9.12
C LEU A 252 9.93 7.45 -8.84
N LEU A 253 8.72 7.98 -8.67
CA LEU A 253 8.48 9.33 -8.17
C LEU A 253 8.06 9.27 -6.70
N MET A 254 8.82 9.93 -5.83
CA MET A 254 8.50 10.06 -4.40
C MET A 254 7.89 11.42 -4.11
N LEU A 255 6.67 11.46 -3.57
CA LEU A 255 5.95 12.68 -3.20
C LEU A 255 5.76 12.70 -1.68
N PHE A 256 6.52 13.55 -1.01
CA PHE A 256 6.43 13.70 0.46
C PHE A 256 5.51 14.86 0.83
N GLY A 257 4.70 14.67 1.87
CA GLY A 257 3.87 15.73 2.44
C GLY A 257 4.65 16.59 3.44
N MET A 258 4.30 17.87 3.53
CA MET A 258 4.95 18.79 4.49
C MET A 258 4.53 18.57 5.94
N LYS A 259 3.49 17.77 6.21
CA LYS A 259 2.89 17.51 7.52
C LYS A 259 2.85 16.02 7.86
N GLU A 260 3.79 15.24 7.34
CA GLU A 260 3.81 13.81 7.58
C GLU A 260 4.20 13.46 9.03
N TYR A 261 3.80 12.26 9.45
CA TYR A 261 4.01 11.76 10.81
C TYR A 261 5.48 11.45 11.14
N VAL A 262 6.36 11.46 10.14
CA VAL A 262 7.80 11.24 10.31
C VAL A 262 8.47 12.55 10.77
N HIS A 263 9.41 12.47 11.70
CA HIS A 263 10.17 13.62 12.18
C HIS A 263 10.83 14.39 11.02
N ARG A 264 10.50 15.69 10.86
CA ARG A 264 10.95 16.56 9.77
C ARG A 264 12.47 16.56 9.52
N ALA A 265 13.29 16.40 10.59
CA ALA A 265 14.74 16.34 10.48
C ALA A 265 15.22 15.07 9.77
N ASN A 266 14.51 13.96 9.95
CA ASN A 266 14.85 12.68 9.34
C ASN A 266 14.35 12.61 7.89
N MET A 267 13.24 13.27 7.56
CA MET A 267 12.72 13.33 6.18
C MET A 267 13.70 13.97 5.21
N ALA A 268 14.33 15.10 5.58
CA ALA A 268 15.32 15.77 4.72
C ALA A 268 16.54 14.88 4.50
N ALA A 269 17.02 14.19 5.54
CA ALA A 269 18.14 13.26 5.45
C ALA A 269 17.79 12.06 4.57
N ASN A 270 16.58 11.49 4.73
CA ASN A 270 16.11 10.36 3.93
C ASN A 270 15.87 10.75 2.47
N MET A 271 15.31 11.95 2.20
CA MET A 271 15.17 12.46 0.85
C MET A 271 16.54 12.59 0.18
N HIS A 272 17.52 13.17 0.86
CA HIS A 272 18.90 13.28 0.34
C HIS A 272 19.50 11.91 0.05
N HIS A 273 19.25 10.97 0.93
CA HIS A 273 19.78 9.61 0.84
C HIS A 273 19.10 8.80 -0.28
N LEU A 274 17.77 8.83 -0.37
CA LEU A 274 17.00 8.23 -1.46
C LEU A 274 17.35 8.84 -2.83
N MET A 275 17.55 10.17 -2.88
CA MET A 275 17.95 10.86 -4.12
C MET A 275 19.40 10.50 -4.51
N SER A 276 20.32 10.39 -3.56
CA SER A 276 21.71 10.02 -3.85
C SER A 276 21.82 8.61 -4.43
N VAL A 277 21.00 7.68 -3.96
CA VAL A 277 20.91 6.31 -4.50
C VAL A 277 20.30 6.28 -5.90
N SER A 278 19.33 7.17 -6.17
CA SER A 278 18.68 7.24 -7.50
C SER A 278 19.58 7.84 -8.59
N TYR A 279 20.49 8.78 -8.23
CA TYR A 279 21.35 9.49 -9.20
C TYR A 279 22.68 8.78 -9.51
N THR A 280 23.12 7.85 -8.68
CA THR A 280 24.42 7.17 -8.89
C THR A 280 24.34 5.96 -9.83
N HIS A 281 23.15 5.60 -10.31
CA HIS A 281 22.94 4.41 -11.14
C HIS A 281 22.07 4.65 -12.40
N LEU A 282 21.91 5.91 -12.82
CA LEU A 282 21.48 6.31 -14.16
C LEU A 282 22.71 6.69 -14.98
#